data_a4378df2aff2d09d4b8a40c2adb37af4
#
_entry.id   a4378df2aff2d09d4b8a40c2adb37af4
#
_cell.length_a   1.000
_cell.length_b   1.000
_cell.length_c   1.000
_cell.angle_alpha   90.00
_cell.angle_beta   90.00
_cell.angle_gamma   90.00
#
_symmetry.space_group_name_H-M   'P 1'
#
loop_
_entity.id
_entity.type
_entity.pdbx_description
1 polymer ?
#
loop_
_entity_poly.entity_id
_entity_poly.type
_entity_poly.pdbx_seq_one_letter_code
_entity_poly.pdbx_strand_id
1 'polypeptide(L)'
;MSTNLDLFPESAAAAEAEKQAQSSTAKKPVKKSKQAYRTISEAAEELGVATHVLRFWETKFKNINPMKRSGGHRYYRPEDIDTLKQIKSLLYDEGYTIKGVQAYLKRGGAGSNVETTGSEGVDIAFLKRTLNELDEIRQLLKNA
;
A
#
# COMPACT_ATOMS: atom_id res chain seq x y z
N MET A 1 -36.48 58.05 16.79
CA MET A 1 -35.48 57.08 17.33
C MET A 1 -35.64 55.77 16.60
N SER A 2 -34.95 55.63 15.53
CA SER A 2 -34.92 54.41 14.72
C SER A 2 -33.65 53.66 15.00
N THR A 3 -33.78 52.61 15.75
CA THR A 3 -32.73 51.64 15.94
C THR A 3 -32.75 50.72 14.76
N ASN A 4 -31.93 51.00 13.81
CA ASN A 4 -31.60 50.05 12.77
C ASN A 4 -30.68 48.99 13.36
N LEU A 5 -31.26 47.88 13.68
CA LEU A 5 -30.58 46.64 14.04
C LEU A 5 -30.75 45.63 12.92
N ASP A 6 -30.31 46.02 11.74
CA ASP A 6 -30.20 45.11 10.61
C ASP A 6 -28.78 45.14 10.06
N LEU A 7 -27.93 44.49 10.80
CA LEU A 7 -26.57 44.27 10.34
C LEU A 7 -26.08 42.91 10.83
N PHE A 8 -26.75 41.87 10.32
CA PHE A 8 -26.11 40.57 10.21
C PHE A 8 -26.22 40.06 8.77
N PRO A 9 -25.24 40.28 7.95
CA PRO A 9 -25.13 39.54 6.73
C PRO A 9 -24.58 38.13 7.06
N GLU A 10 -25.44 37.32 7.69
CA GLU A 10 -25.09 35.93 7.97
C GLU A 10 -25.36 34.98 6.84
N SER A 11 -25.72 35.50 5.67
CA SER A 11 -26.03 34.69 4.51
C SER A 11 -24.93 34.65 3.43
N ALA A 12 -23.86 35.44 3.58
CA ALA A 12 -22.80 35.47 2.59
C ALA A 12 -21.65 34.48 2.87
N ALA A 13 -21.48 34.04 4.09
CA ALA A 13 -20.42 33.09 4.46
C ALA A 13 -20.79 31.62 4.20
N ALA A 14 -22.07 31.31 4.13
CA ALA A 14 -22.53 29.94 3.85
C ALA A 14 -22.50 29.57 2.37
N ALA A 15 -22.51 30.56 1.48
CA ALA A 15 -22.50 30.30 0.03
C ALA A 15 -21.10 30.02 -0.57
N GLU A 16 -20.05 30.41 0.12
CA GLU A 16 -18.67 30.15 -0.36
C GLU A 16 -18.10 28.82 0.10
N ALA A 17 -18.64 28.23 1.14
CA ALA A 17 -18.21 26.91 1.63
C ALA A 17 -18.78 25.76 0.77
N GLU A 18 -19.92 25.96 0.12
CA GLU A 18 -20.50 24.93 -0.76
C GLU A 18 -19.88 24.89 -2.17
N LYS A 19 -19.15 25.93 -2.57
CA LYS A 19 -18.57 26.00 -3.91
C LYS A 19 -17.23 25.30 -4.05
N GLN A 20 -16.63 24.85 -2.96
CA GLN A 20 -15.37 24.09 -2.99
C GLN A 20 -15.54 22.59 -2.86
N ALA A 21 -16.75 22.10 -2.62
CA ALA A 21 -17.02 20.67 -2.49
C ALA A 21 -17.46 19.97 -3.79
N GLN A 22 -17.63 20.71 -4.88
CA GLN A 22 -18.15 20.14 -6.14
C GLN A 22 -17.15 20.13 -7.31
N SER A 23 -15.86 20.14 -7.02
CA SER A 23 -14.82 19.95 -8.05
C SER A 23 -14.19 18.55 -7.99
N SER A 24 -14.90 17.57 -7.48
CA SER A 24 -14.59 16.17 -7.77
C SER A 24 -15.42 15.73 -8.98
N THR A 25 -15.13 16.29 -10.13
CA THR A 25 -15.49 15.62 -11.38
C THR A 25 -14.81 14.29 -11.37
N ALA A 26 -15.60 13.25 -11.10
CA ALA A 26 -15.24 11.87 -11.36
C ALA A 26 -14.90 11.75 -12.85
N LYS A 27 -13.66 12.09 -13.20
CA LYS A 27 -13.08 11.67 -14.47
C LYS A 27 -13.11 10.16 -14.46
N LYS A 28 -14.00 9.59 -15.28
CA LYS A 28 -14.00 8.17 -15.62
C LYS A 28 -12.55 7.74 -15.83
N PRO A 29 -12.10 6.61 -15.26
CA PRO A 29 -10.73 6.15 -15.45
C PRO A 29 -10.52 5.91 -16.94
N VAL A 30 -9.84 6.84 -17.58
CA VAL A 30 -9.33 6.63 -18.93
C VAL A 30 -8.26 5.55 -18.75
N LYS A 31 -8.53 4.36 -19.27
CA LYS A 31 -7.56 3.27 -19.27
C LYS A 31 -6.34 3.72 -20.07
N LYS A 32 -5.38 4.32 -19.38
CA LYS A 32 -4.09 4.67 -19.97
C LYS A 32 -3.40 3.38 -20.41
N SER A 33 -2.63 3.46 -21.51
CA SER A 33 -1.81 2.34 -21.97
C SER A 33 -0.91 1.82 -20.84
N LYS A 34 -0.58 0.54 -20.85
CA LYS A 34 0.28 -0.09 -19.83
C LYS A 34 1.63 0.61 -19.64
N GLN A 35 2.09 1.33 -20.65
CA GLN A 35 3.37 2.06 -20.67
C GLN A 35 3.26 3.53 -20.20
N ALA A 36 2.06 4.02 -19.90
CA ALA A 36 1.87 5.40 -19.45
C ALA A 36 2.21 5.58 -17.97
N TYR A 37 2.83 6.72 -17.66
CA TYR A 37 3.06 7.13 -16.28
C TYR A 37 1.74 7.29 -15.52
N ARG A 38 1.71 6.85 -14.27
CA ARG A 38 0.56 6.96 -13.37
C ARG A 38 0.80 8.05 -12.34
N THR A 39 -0.19 8.87 -12.10
CA THR A 39 -0.19 9.75 -10.93
C THR A 39 -0.39 8.94 -9.65
N ILE A 40 -0.08 9.52 -8.49
CA ILE A 40 -0.29 8.82 -7.21
C ILE A 40 -1.74 8.40 -7.00
N SER A 41 -2.70 9.19 -7.46
CA SER A 41 -4.13 8.86 -7.36
C SER A 41 -4.49 7.67 -8.25
N GLU A 42 -4.05 7.68 -9.51
CA GLU A 42 -4.27 6.57 -10.45
C GLU A 42 -3.59 5.28 -9.99
N ALA A 43 -2.37 5.39 -9.45
CA ALA A 43 -1.67 4.25 -8.88
C ALA A 43 -2.40 3.68 -7.66
N ALA A 44 -2.90 4.54 -6.78
CA ALA A 44 -3.67 4.16 -5.61
C ALA A 44 -4.98 3.44 -5.99
N GLU A 45 -5.70 3.96 -6.98
CA GLU A 45 -6.92 3.32 -7.50
C GLU A 45 -6.62 1.95 -8.14
N GLU A 46 -5.58 1.86 -8.98
CA GLU A 46 -5.20 0.61 -9.63
C GLU A 46 -4.78 -0.47 -8.64
N LEU A 47 -4.13 -0.07 -7.56
CA LEU A 47 -3.67 -0.96 -6.50
C LEU A 47 -4.74 -1.21 -5.42
N GLY A 48 -5.80 -0.41 -5.38
CA GLY A 48 -6.82 -0.48 -4.32
C GLY A 48 -6.26 -0.15 -2.93
N VAL A 49 -5.33 0.80 -2.84
CA VAL A 49 -4.73 1.28 -1.60
C VAL A 49 -4.86 2.80 -1.49
N ALA A 50 -4.78 3.35 -0.29
CA ALA A 50 -4.84 4.78 -0.11
C ALA A 50 -3.54 5.47 -0.55
N THR A 51 -3.61 6.72 -1.00
CA THR A 51 -2.44 7.49 -1.48
C THR A 51 -1.36 7.67 -0.41
N HIS A 52 -1.75 7.80 0.86
CA HIS A 52 -0.79 7.91 1.97
C HIS A 52 -0.01 6.60 2.18
N VAL A 53 -0.60 5.45 1.88
CA VAL A 53 0.08 4.15 1.93
C VAL A 53 1.19 4.10 0.88
N LEU A 54 0.93 4.57 -0.33
CA LEU A 54 1.95 4.64 -1.39
C LEU A 54 3.11 5.57 -1.01
N ARG A 55 2.82 6.72 -0.39
CA ARG A 55 3.85 7.63 0.13
C ARG A 55 4.69 6.97 1.22
N PHE A 56 4.05 6.21 2.10
CA PHE A 56 4.75 5.45 3.13
C PHE A 56 5.65 4.37 2.51
N TRP A 57 5.16 3.63 1.52
CA TRP A 57 5.95 2.62 0.82
C TRP A 57 7.13 3.24 0.07
N GLU A 58 6.96 4.39 -0.55
CA GLU A 58 8.07 5.14 -1.19
C GLU A 58 9.21 5.41 -0.20
N THR A 59 8.90 5.72 1.07
CA THR A 59 9.92 5.95 2.09
C THR A 59 10.59 4.67 2.58
N LYS A 60 9.89 3.54 2.54
CA LYS A 60 10.38 2.25 3.04
C LYS A 60 11.09 1.42 1.98
N PHE A 61 10.65 1.51 0.73
CA PHE A 61 11.17 0.72 -0.37
C PHE A 61 11.97 1.58 -1.35
N LYS A 62 13.28 1.39 -1.39
CA LYS A 62 14.19 2.13 -2.29
C LYS A 62 14.00 1.76 -3.77
N ASN A 63 13.34 0.65 -4.04
CA ASN A 63 13.07 0.17 -5.39
C ASN A 63 11.97 0.98 -6.10
N ILE A 64 11.20 1.74 -5.34
CA ILE A 64 10.16 2.63 -5.85
C ILE A 64 10.76 4.04 -5.93
N ASN A 65 10.88 4.56 -7.14
CA ASN A 65 11.45 5.89 -7.35
C ASN A 65 10.59 6.70 -8.34
N PRO A 66 9.44 7.23 -7.88
CA PRO A 66 8.57 8.02 -8.75
C PRO A 66 9.26 9.30 -9.19
N MET A 67 8.99 9.72 -10.42
CA MET A 67 9.43 11.02 -10.92
C MET A 67 8.66 12.14 -10.23
N LYS A 68 9.38 13.05 -9.60
CA LYS A 68 8.81 14.28 -9.03
C LYS A 68 8.92 15.41 -10.05
N ARG A 69 7.77 15.98 -10.43
CA ARG A 69 7.71 17.17 -11.28
C ARG A 69 7.42 18.43 -10.46
N SER A 70 7.54 19.58 -11.09
CA SER A 70 7.20 20.87 -10.47
C SER A 70 5.79 20.82 -9.85
N GLY A 71 5.66 21.35 -8.64
CA GLY A 71 4.42 21.25 -7.86
C GLY A 71 4.32 20.01 -6.96
N GLY A 72 5.37 19.19 -6.85
CA GLY A 72 5.40 18.03 -5.95
C GLY A 72 4.58 16.83 -6.42
N HIS A 73 4.12 16.85 -7.67
CA HIS A 73 3.37 15.73 -8.24
C HIS A 73 4.27 14.53 -8.50
N ARG A 74 3.82 13.36 -8.07
CA ARG A 74 4.51 12.08 -8.27
C ARG A 74 3.94 11.34 -9.45
N TYR A 75 4.84 10.85 -10.32
CA TYR A 75 4.52 10.04 -11.47
C TYR A 75 5.26 8.73 -11.38
N TYR A 76 4.51 7.65 -11.28
CA TYR A 76 5.03 6.28 -11.20
C TYR A 76 5.20 5.70 -12.59
N ARG A 77 6.33 5.05 -12.81
CA ARG A 77 6.59 4.28 -14.03
C ARG A 77 5.80 2.98 -13.99
N PRO A 78 5.54 2.34 -15.15
CA PRO A 78 4.94 1.01 -15.18
C PRO A 78 5.68 -0.01 -14.31
N GLU A 79 7.02 0.04 -14.32
CA GLU A 79 7.90 -0.80 -13.48
C GLU A 79 7.68 -0.57 -11.99
N ASP A 80 7.49 0.70 -11.58
CA ASP A 80 7.18 1.03 -10.19
C ASP A 80 5.80 0.47 -9.79
N ILE A 81 4.83 0.52 -10.70
CA ILE A 81 3.48 -0.05 -10.47
C ILE A 81 3.56 -1.57 -10.29
N ASP A 82 4.33 -2.27 -11.11
CA ASP A 82 4.49 -3.72 -10.98
C ASP A 82 5.19 -4.08 -9.65
N THR A 83 6.20 -3.31 -9.26
CA THR A 83 6.86 -3.45 -7.96
C THR A 83 5.88 -3.20 -6.80
N LEU A 84 5.02 -2.17 -6.92
CA LEU A 84 3.98 -1.87 -5.93
C LEU A 84 2.93 -2.98 -5.82
N LYS A 85 2.53 -3.60 -6.93
CA LYS A 85 1.64 -4.77 -6.95
C LYS A 85 2.27 -5.94 -6.20
N GLN A 86 3.54 -6.19 -6.45
CA GLN A 86 4.30 -7.24 -5.77
C GLN A 86 4.40 -6.97 -4.26
N ILE A 87 4.72 -5.74 -3.87
CA ILE A 87 4.76 -5.33 -2.45
C ILE A 87 3.40 -5.53 -1.79
N LYS A 88 2.32 -5.13 -2.46
CA LYS A 88 0.96 -5.32 -1.96
C LYS A 88 0.67 -6.79 -1.70
N SER A 89 0.92 -7.65 -2.69
CA SER A 89 0.68 -9.09 -2.57
C SER A 89 1.48 -9.69 -1.41
N LEU A 90 2.76 -9.37 -1.30
CA LEU A 90 3.60 -9.86 -0.21
C LEU A 90 3.13 -9.40 1.18
N LEU A 91 2.67 -8.15 1.31
CA LEU A 91 2.22 -7.61 2.60
C LEU A 91 0.82 -8.08 3.01
N TYR A 92 -0.14 -8.11 2.06
CA TYR A 92 -1.55 -8.36 2.35
C TYR A 92 -1.96 -9.81 2.13
N ASP A 93 -1.44 -10.48 1.10
CA ASP A 93 -1.82 -11.84 0.76
C ASP A 93 -0.92 -12.87 1.47
N GLU A 94 0.39 -12.59 1.51
CA GLU A 94 1.36 -13.51 2.10
C GLU A 94 1.77 -13.15 3.54
N GLY A 95 1.35 -11.98 4.05
CA GLY A 95 1.57 -11.56 5.42
C GLY A 95 3.03 -11.24 5.79
N TYR A 96 3.87 -10.92 4.80
CA TYR A 96 5.25 -10.51 5.08
C TYR A 96 5.31 -9.19 5.84
N THR A 97 6.32 -9.03 6.68
CA THR A 97 6.66 -7.74 7.27
C THR A 97 7.33 -6.83 6.25
N ILE A 98 7.30 -5.52 6.49
CA ILE A 98 8.00 -4.54 5.62
C ILE A 98 9.48 -4.89 5.45
N LYS A 99 10.15 -5.29 6.54
CA LYS A 99 11.55 -5.75 6.48
C LYS A 99 11.72 -7.02 5.63
N GLY A 100 10.79 -7.96 5.75
CA GLY A 100 10.75 -9.18 4.94
C GLY A 100 10.63 -8.88 3.45
N VAL A 101 9.71 -7.99 3.07
CA VAL A 101 9.54 -7.56 1.68
C VAL A 101 10.77 -6.81 1.17
N GLN A 102 11.40 -5.97 1.99
CA GLN A 102 12.66 -5.31 1.62
C GLN A 102 13.78 -6.31 1.33
N ALA A 103 13.91 -7.35 2.16
CA ALA A 103 14.89 -8.41 1.94
C ALA A 103 14.57 -9.21 0.67
N TYR A 104 13.31 -9.53 0.44
CA TYR A 104 12.84 -10.21 -0.76
C TYR A 104 13.18 -9.44 -2.04
N LEU A 105 12.87 -8.15 -2.09
CA LEU A 105 13.16 -7.28 -3.23
C LEU A 105 14.66 -7.08 -3.45
N LYS A 106 15.47 -7.05 -2.39
CA LYS A 106 16.95 -6.98 -2.51
C LYS A 106 17.55 -8.24 -3.15
N ARG A 107 16.93 -9.40 -2.95
CA ARG A 107 17.36 -10.68 -3.53
C ARG A 107 16.93 -10.84 -4.99
N GLY A 108 16.30 -9.82 -5.59
CA GLY A 108 15.90 -9.81 -6.99
C GLY A 108 14.51 -10.37 -7.27
N GLY A 109 13.68 -10.60 -6.26
CA GLY A 109 12.27 -10.99 -6.47
C GLY A 109 12.05 -12.33 -7.19
N ALA A 110 13.11 -13.02 -7.56
CA ALA A 110 13.04 -14.31 -8.22
C ALA A 110 12.91 -15.42 -7.18
N GLY A 111 11.81 -16.14 -7.28
CA GLY A 111 11.47 -17.24 -6.40
C GLY A 111 12.65 -18.17 -6.14
N SER A 112 13.21 -18.06 -5.01
CA SER A 112 13.95 -19.10 -4.35
C SER A 112 13.49 -19.12 -2.91
N ASN A 113 13.08 -20.30 -2.47
CA ASN A 113 12.72 -20.66 -1.12
C ASN A 113 13.16 -19.61 -0.11
N VAL A 114 12.17 -18.93 0.47
CA VAL A 114 12.41 -18.01 1.57
C VAL A 114 12.87 -18.84 2.75
N GLU A 115 14.19 -19.00 2.85
CA GLU A 115 14.79 -19.16 4.17
C GLU A 115 14.53 -17.87 4.90
N THR A 116 13.60 -17.93 5.81
CA THR A 116 13.20 -16.84 6.69
C THR A 116 14.36 -16.53 7.64
N THR A 117 15.36 -15.83 7.14
CA THR A 117 16.42 -15.25 7.96
C THR A 117 16.05 -13.79 8.24
N GLY A 118 15.26 -13.58 9.26
CA GLY A 118 14.98 -12.22 9.65
C GLY A 118 14.05 -12.10 10.82
N SER A 119 14.56 -12.37 11.94
CA SER A 119 14.18 -12.14 13.31
C SER A 119 14.15 -13.45 14.09
N GLU A 120 15.26 -13.68 14.80
CA GLU A 120 15.43 -14.73 15.79
C GLU A 120 14.94 -16.13 15.39
N GLY A 121 15.76 -16.83 14.61
CA GLY A 121 16.09 -18.23 14.77
C GLY A 121 14.95 -19.24 14.89
N VAL A 122 13.85 -19.07 14.15
CA VAL A 122 12.95 -20.19 13.96
C VAL A 122 13.32 -20.87 12.66
N ASP A 123 14.21 -21.82 12.78
CA ASP A 123 14.64 -22.65 11.67
C ASP A 123 13.42 -23.45 11.16
N ILE A 124 13.07 -23.27 9.87
CA ILE A 124 11.96 -24.01 9.26
C ILE A 124 12.21 -25.52 9.34
N ALA A 125 13.48 -25.92 9.31
CA ALA A 125 13.88 -27.30 9.57
C ALA A 125 13.51 -27.74 10.98
N PHE A 126 13.67 -26.87 11.97
CA PHE A 126 13.25 -27.10 13.37
C PHE A 126 11.72 -27.20 13.49
N LEU A 127 10.97 -26.33 12.82
CA LEU A 127 9.50 -26.39 12.80
C LEU A 127 8.98 -27.68 12.14
N LYS A 128 9.57 -28.11 11.05
CA LYS A 128 9.21 -29.38 10.40
C LYS A 128 9.52 -30.57 11.30
N ARG A 129 10.63 -30.52 12.01
CA ARG A 129 11.03 -31.56 12.97
C ARG A 129 10.05 -31.66 14.13
N THR A 130 9.67 -30.51 14.72
CA THR A 130 8.68 -30.46 15.80
C THR A 130 7.28 -30.91 15.34
N LEU A 131 6.87 -30.58 14.13
CA LEU A 131 5.61 -31.06 13.56
C LEU A 131 5.60 -32.60 13.41
N ASN A 132 6.69 -33.17 12.91
CA ASN A 132 6.82 -34.62 12.80
C ASN A 132 6.80 -35.33 14.17
N GLU A 133 7.49 -34.78 15.15
CA GLU A 133 7.47 -35.29 16.53
C GLU A 133 6.08 -35.22 17.15
N LEU A 134 5.33 -34.15 16.90
CA LEU A 134 3.94 -34.02 17.35
C LEU A 134 3.02 -35.03 16.66
N ASP A 135 3.19 -35.31 15.38
CA ASP A 135 2.42 -36.30 14.66
C ASP A 135 2.69 -37.72 15.16
N GLU A 136 3.95 -38.03 15.47
CA GLU A 136 4.34 -39.32 16.08
C GLU A 136 3.68 -39.50 17.45
N ILE A 137 3.74 -38.48 18.31
CA ILE A 137 3.09 -38.51 19.64
C ILE A 137 1.56 -38.68 19.48
N ARG A 138 0.96 -37.99 18.52
CA ARG A 138 -0.47 -38.12 18.22
C ARG A 138 -0.84 -39.53 17.78
N GLN A 139 0.00 -40.18 16.98
CA GLN A 139 -0.25 -41.58 16.55
C GLN A 139 -0.09 -42.56 17.71
N LEU A 140 0.89 -42.34 18.59
CA LEU A 140 1.07 -43.17 19.78
C LEU A 140 -0.14 -43.10 20.73
N LEU A 141 -0.71 -41.89 20.90
CA LEU A 141 -1.94 -41.72 21.72
C LEU A 141 -3.20 -42.31 21.09
N LYS A 142 -3.22 -42.45 19.79
CA LYS A 142 -4.35 -43.09 19.07
C LYS A 142 -4.33 -44.60 19.14
N ASN A 143 -3.16 -45.19 19.37
CA ASN A 143 -2.95 -46.64 19.41
C ASN A 143 -2.84 -47.19 20.85
N ALA A 144 -3.03 -46.31 21.82
CA ALA A 144 -3.05 -46.72 23.23
C ALA A 144 -4.44 -47.05 23.74
#